data_5da51df7607abc9882699dfcb6611cf6
#
_entry.id   5da51df7607abc9882699dfcb6611cf6
#
_cell.length_a   1.000
_cell.length_b   1.000
_cell.length_c   1.000
_cell.angle_alpha   90.00
_cell.angle_beta   90.00
_cell.angle_gamma   90.00
#
_symmetry.space_group_name_H-M   'P 1'
#
loop_
_entity.id
_entity.type
_entity.pdbx_description
1 polymer ?
#
loop_
_entity_poly.entity_id
_entity_poly.type
_entity_poly.pdbx_seq_one_letter_code
_entity_poly.pdbx_strand_id
1 'polypeptide(L)'
;MTSPGVTRGLVTETLEVILNLDRQGSWVFLKLFLGGILSFLISCMIFLIPKYKELESKVTLGVGAIFGGIGNRYFVDSSLEGVQIFTKADAVSNLIIFMIIFNILIMILQNSKYNFFPFFQSKWNSLIYSVYSFFILLLAILVW
;
A
#
# COMPACT_ATOMS: atom_id res chain seq x y z
N MET A 1 -12.60 -16.91 75.91
CA MET A 1 -12.93 -17.61 74.63
C MET A 1 -12.87 -16.63 73.52
N THR A 2 -11.76 -16.54 72.82
CA THR A 2 -11.47 -15.63 71.70
C THR A 2 -11.44 -16.49 70.45
N SER A 3 -12.41 -16.28 69.56
CA SER A 3 -12.41 -16.92 68.23
C SER A 3 -11.37 -16.29 67.29
N PRO A 4 -10.60 -17.08 66.56
CA PRO A 4 -9.66 -16.56 65.62
C PRO A 4 -10.40 -16.14 64.34
N GLY A 5 -10.23 -14.86 63.96
CA GLY A 5 -10.72 -14.33 62.72
C GLY A 5 -10.00 -14.95 61.52
N VAL A 6 -10.76 -15.61 60.68
CA VAL A 6 -10.30 -16.12 59.40
C VAL A 6 -10.20 -14.94 58.41
N THR A 7 -9.01 -14.40 58.29
CA THR A 7 -8.71 -13.51 57.16
C THR A 7 -8.59 -14.34 55.88
N ARG A 8 -9.67 -14.38 55.09
CA ARG A 8 -9.62 -14.85 53.73
C ARG A 8 -8.80 -13.85 52.91
N GLY A 9 -7.53 -14.17 52.70
CA GLY A 9 -6.72 -13.52 51.70
C GLY A 9 -7.34 -13.80 50.32
N LEU A 10 -7.84 -12.75 49.69
CA LEU A 10 -8.17 -12.78 48.28
C LEU A 10 -6.83 -12.91 47.54
N VAL A 11 -6.52 -14.13 47.14
CA VAL A 11 -5.43 -14.38 46.17
C VAL A 11 -5.99 -13.90 44.83
N THR A 12 -5.69 -12.68 44.45
CA THR A 12 -5.86 -12.21 43.09
C THR A 12 -4.80 -12.92 42.27
N GLU A 13 -5.17 -14.02 41.61
CA GLU A 13 -4.37 -14.60 40.57
C GLU A 13 -4.35 -13.59 39.40
N THR A 14 -3.31 -12.80 39.31
CA THR A 14 -2.98 -12.01 38.12
C THR A 14 -2.53 -13.00 37.06
N LEU A 15 -3.40 -13.29 36.12
CA LEU A 15 -3.10 -14.08 34.94
C LEU A 15 -2.21 -13.22 34.03
N GLU A 16 -0.90 -13.35 34.14
CA GLU A 16 0.06 -12.75 33.21
C GLU A 16 0.02 -13.56 31.90
N VAL A 17 -0.76 -13.09 30.94
CA VAL A 17 -0.71 -13.61 29.58
C VAL A 17 0.52 -13.03 28.90
N ILE A 18 1.62 -13.76 28.91
CA ILE A 18 2.83 -13.42 28.13
C ILE A 18 2.54 -13.76 26.67
N LEU A 19 2.08 -12.79 25.89
CA LEU A 19 1.96 -12.89 24.44
C LEU A 19 3.37 -12.77 23.83
N ASN A 20 4.01 -13.88 23.54
CA ASN A 20 5.20 -13.92 22.70
C ASN A 20 4.79 -13.61 21.25
N LEU A 21 4.74 -12.33 20.92
CA LEU A 21 4.56 -11.84 19.55
C LEU A 21 5.88 -11.99 18.79
N ASP A 22 6.08 -13.17 18.23
CA ASP A 22 7.21 -13.41 17.33
C ASP A 22 6.98 -12.62 16.03
N ARG A 23 7.72 -11.52 15.88
CA ARG A 23 7.57 -10.56 14.79
C ARG A 23 8.18 -11.09 13.50
N GLN A 24 7.50 -11.99 12.81
CA GLN A 24 7.84 -12.40 11.43
C GLN A 24 7.56 -11.23 10.43
N GLY A 25 8.03 -10.01 10.76
CA GLY A 25 7.50 -8.78 10.21
C GLY A 25 7.71 -8.58 8.71
N SER A 26 8.88 -8.93 8.16
CA SER A 26 9.21 -8.59 6.76
C SER A 26 8.56 -9.54 5.75
N TRP A 27 8.42 -10.82 6.06
CA TRP A 27 7.81 -11.80 5.15
C TRP A 27 6.29 -11.65 5.06
N VAL A 28 5.64 -11.38 6.18
CA VAL A 28 4.20 -11.10 6.23
C VAL A 28 3.89 -9.82 5.47
N PHE A 29 4.71 -8.78 5.67
CA PHE A 29 4.60 -7.52 4.94
C PHE A 29 4.69 -7.73 3.42
N LEU A 30 5.68 -8.49 2.95
CA LEU A 30 5.83 -8.80 1.52
C LEU A 30 4.60 -9.51 0.96
N LYS A 31 4.09 -10.54 1.65
CA LYS A 31 2.86 -11.25 1.23
C LYS A 31 1.65 -10.32 1.15
N LEU A 32 1.51 -9.44 2.13
CA LEU A 32 0.36 -8.54 2.24
C LEU A 32 0.33 -7.51 1.11
N PHE A 33 1.49 -6.98 0.72
CA PHE A 33 1.59 -5.91 -0.27
C PHE A 33 1.98 -6.37 -1.67
N LEU A 34 2.25 -7.66 -1.88
CA LEU A 34 2.67 -8.20 -3.17
C LEU A 34 1.68 -7.84 -4.30
N GLY A 35 0.38 -8.01 -4.05
CA GLY A 35 -0.66 -7.69 -5.03
C GLY A 35 -0.67 -6.20 -5.39
N GLY A 36 -0.48 -5.33 -4.41
CA GLY A 36 -0.40 -3.88 -4.62
C GLY A 36 0.85 -3.49 -5.42
N ILE A 37 1.99 -4.07 -5.10
CA ILE A 37 3.25 -3.83 -5.83
C ILE A 37 3.12 -4.29 -7.29
N LEU A 38 2.53 -5.46 -7.53
CA LEU A 38 2.26 -5.94 -8.89
C LEU A 38 1.32 -5.00 -9.65
N SER A 39 0.28 -4.49 -9.01
CA SER A 39 -0.63 -3.51 -9.61
C SER A 39 0.09 -2.21 -9.96
N PHE A 40 0.98 -1.73 -9.11
CA PHE A 40 1.83 -0.59 -9.40
C PHE A 40 2.75 -0.85 -10.60
N LEU A 41 3.40 -2.03 -10.67
CA LEU A 41 4.24 -2.41 -11.81
C LEU A 41 3.44 -2.47 -13.12
N ILE A 42 2.21 -3.01 -13.09
CA ILE A 42 1.30 -3.01 -14.25
C ILE A 42 1.00 -1.57 -14.67
N SER A 43 0.77 -0.64 -13.75
CA SER A 43 0.55 0.77 -14.07
C SER A 43 1.80 1.41 -14.72
N CYS A 44 3.00 1.02 -14.32
CA CYS A 44 4.24 1.48 -14.95
C CYS A 44 4.41 0.98 -16.39
N MET A 45 3.87 -0.22 -16.72
CA MET A 45 3.89 -0.75 -18.08
C MET A 45 3.15 0.13 -19.10
N ILE A 46 2.23 1.00 -18.64
CA ILE A 46 1.54 1.98 -19.50
C ILE A 46 2.54 2.86 -20.26
N PHE A 47 3.66 3.22 -19.63
CA PHE A 47 4.69 4.07 -20.24
C PHE A 47 5.51 3.34 -21.31
N LEU A 48 5.58 2.01 -21.27
CA LEU A 48 6.32 1.21 -22.25
C LEU A 48 5.55 1.06 -23.58
N ILE A 49 4.20 1.20 -23.55
CA ILE A 49 3.36 1.11 -24.73
C ILE A 49 3.64 2.30 -25.67
N PRO A 50 3.92 2.07 -26.98
CA PRO A 50 4.14 3.13 -27.96
C PRO A 50 2.97 4.11 -28.05
N LYS A 51 3.26 5.42 -28.32
CA LYS A 51 2.26 6.50 -28.38
C LYS A 51 1.19 6.28 -29.45
N TYR A 52 1.53 5.58 -30.53
CA TYR A 52 0.66 5.30 -31.67
C TYR A 52 -0.16 4.00 -31.54
N LYS A 53 0.10 3.20 -30.51
CA LYS A 53 -0.78 2.07 -30.18
C LYS A 53 -1.85 2.55 -29.23
N GLU A 54 -3.06 2.28 -29.62
CA GLU A 54 -4.37 2.54 -29.08
C GLU A 54 -4.42 2.99 -27.61
N LEU A 55 -4.95 4.18 -27.40
CA LEU A 55 -5.28 4.72 -26.09
C LEU A 55 -6.07 3.69 -25.26
N GLU A 56 -6.88 2.87 -25.91
CA GLU A 56 -7.67 1.81 -25.32
C GLU A 56 -6.83 0.80 -24.53
N SER A 57 -5.73 0.31 -25.11
CA SER A 57 -4.84 -0.64 -24.42
C SER A 57 -4.22 -0.03 -23.15
N LYS A 58 -3.87 1.26 -23.18
CA LYS A 58 -3.33 1.97 -22.03
C LYS A 58 -4.36 2.17 -20.93
N VAL A 59 -5.58 2.55 -21.34
CA VAL A 59 -6.69 2.72 -20.40
C VAL A 59 -7.06 1.39 -19.76
N THR A 60 -7.14 0.31 -20.54
CA THR A 60 -7.42 -1.04 -20.03
C THR A 60 -6.39 -1.48 -18.98
N LEU A 61 -5.08 -1.27 -19.23
CA LEU A 61 -4.05 -1.55 -18.24
C LEU A 61 -4.18 -0.67 -16.99
N GLY A 62 -4.49 0.61 -17.16
CA GLY A 62 -4.70 1.53 -16.05
C GLY A 62 -5.87 1.11 -15.16
N VAL A 63 -7.01 0.78 -15.77
CA VAL A 63 -8.18 0.29 -15.07
C VAL A 63 -7.88 -1.03 -14.34
N GLY A 64 -7.20 -1.97 -15.01
CA GLY A 64 -6.76 -3.24 -14.39
C GLY A 64 -5.85 -3.01 -13.18
N ALA A 65 -4.90 -2.06 -13.29
CA ALA A 65 -4.02 -1.71 -12.18
C ALA A 65 -4.79 -1.11 -10.99
N ILE A 66 -5.80 -0.24 -11.24
CA ILE A 66 -6.66 0.31 -10.18
C ILE A 66 -7.39 -0.81 -9.46
N PHE A 67 -8.05 -1.72 -10.20
CA PHE A 67 -8.78 -2.83 -9.59
C PHE A 67 -7.86 -3.75 -8.78
N GLY A 68 -6.65 -4.02 -9.28
CA GLY A 68 -5.65 -4.77 -8.53
C GLY A 68 -5.22 -4.07 -7.24
N GLY A 69 -5.00 -2.76 -7.30
CA GLY A 69 -4.64 -1.95 -6.12
C GLY A 69 -5.76 -1.90 -5.07
N ILE A 70 -7.01 -1.68 -5.49
CA ILE A 70 -8.18 -1.69 -4.60
C ILE A 70 -8.40 -3.09 -4.01
N GLY A 71 -8.30 -4.14 -4.83
CA GLY A 71 -8.43 -5.52 -4.37
C GLY A 71 -7.37 -5.88 -3.33
N ASN A 72 -6.12 -5.46 -3.53
CA ASN A 72 -5.06 -5.64 -2.54
C ASN A 72 -5.36 -4.87 -1.24
N ARG A 73 -5.85 -3.64 -1.34
CA ARG A 73 -6.26 -2.88 -0.15
C ARG A 73 -7.34 -3.61 0.65
N TYR A 74 -8.37 -4.11 -0.03
CA TYR A 74 -9.43 -4.89 0.62
C TYR A 74 -8.87 -6.14 1.32
N PHE A 75 -7.91 -6.81 0.69
CA PHE A 75 -7.21 -7.96 1.28
C PHE A 75 -6.42 -7.55 2.55
N VAL A 76 -5.72 -6.40 2.51
CA VAL A 76 -5.00 -5.88 3.68
C VAL A 76 -5.96 -5.55 4.80
N ASP A 77 -7.05 -4.85 4.52
CA ASP A 77 -8.07 -4.46 5.51
C ASP A 77 -8.70 -5.71 6.16
N SER A 78 -9.04 -6.73 5.38
CA SER A 78 -9.60 -7.98 5.90
C SER A 78 -8.60 -8.81 6.73
N SER A 79 -7.30 -8.68 6.43
CA SER A 79 -6.25 -9.37 7.17
C SER A 79 -5.92 -8.70 8.51
N LEU A 80 -6.31 -7.44 8.68
CA LEU A 80 -6.11 -6.62 9.88
C LEU A 80 -7.42 -6.41 10.66
N GLU A 81 -8.41 -7.27 10.47
CA GLU A 81 -9.70 -7.21 11.15
C GLU A 81 -9.52 -7.03 12.67
N GLY A 82 -10.17 -6.00 13.22
CA GLY A 82 -10.14 -5.65 14.65
C GLY A 82 -9.23 -4.46 15.00
N VAL A 83 -8.39 -3.97 14.10
CA VAL A 83 -7.58 -2.77 14.34
C VAL A 83 -8.29 -1.56 13.75
N GLN A 84 -9.02 -0.81 14.58
CA GLN A 84 -9.73 0.42 14.17
C GLN A 84 -8.84 1.66 14.07
N ILE A 85 -7.53 1.51 14.17
CA ILE A 85 -6.58 2.62 14.15
C ILE A 85 -5.88 2.62 12.79
N PHE A 86 -5.72 3.81 12.20
CA PHE A 86 -4.95 3.99 10.97
C PHE A 86 -3.52 3.46 11.15
N THR A 87 -3.18 2.43 10.39
CA THR A 87 -1.90 1.72 10.50
C THR A 87 -0.93 2.14 9.38
N LYS A 88 0.37 1.84 9.55
CA LYS A 88 1.35 1.99 8.47
C LYS A 88 0.97 1.16 7.23
N ALA A 89 0.27 0.04 7.43
CA ALA A 89 -0.25 -0.78 6.33
C ALA A 89 -1.27 -0.02 5.48
N ASP A 90 -2.18 0.72 6.13
CA ASP A 90 -3.15 1.57 5.43
C ASP A 90 -2.46 2.68 4.65
N ALA A 91 -1.43 3.30 5.24
CA ALA A 91 -0.65 4.34 4.57
C ALA A 91 0.03 3.80 3.30
N VAL A 92 0.64 2.61 3.36
CA VAL A 92 1.28 1.96 2.20
C VAL A 92 0.25 1.59 1.13
N SER A 93 -0.89 1.01 1.51
CA SER A 93 -1.96 0.66 0.58
C SER A 93 -2.52 1.89 -0.14
N ASN A 94 -2.75 2.98 0.60
CA ASN A 94 -3.20 4.24 0.03
C ASN A 94 -2.15 4.85 -0.91
N LEU A 95 -0.86 4.78 -0.54
CA LEU A 95 0.22 5.23 -1.39
C LEU A 95 0.22 4.51 -2.74
N ILE A 96 0.08 3.18 -2.73
CA ILE A 96 0.05 2.37 -3.96
C ILE A 96 -1.08 2.83 -4.88
N ILE A 97 -2.29 2.96 -4.36
CA ILE A 97 -3.45 3.42 -5.14
C ILE A 97 -3.22 4.83 -5.69
N PHE A 98 -2.72 5.74 -4.85
CA PHE A 98 -2.42 7.10 -5.26
C PHE A 98 -1.40 7.14 -6.41
N MET A 99 -0.34 6.34 -6.35
CA MET A 99 0.67 6.28 -7.39
C MET A 99 0.15 5.67 -8.69
N ILE A 100 -0.76 4.69 -8.63
CA ILE A 100 -1.43 4.15 -9.82
C ILE A 100 -2.26 5.24 -10.51
N ILE A 101 -3.06 5.99 -9.75
CA ILE A 101 -3.86 7.10 -10.27
C ILE A 101 -2.95 8.18 -10.87
N PHE A 102 -1.84 8.50 -10.20
CA PHE A 102 -0.86 9.47 -10.68
C PHE A 102 -0.24 9.04 -12.01
N ASN A 103 0.12 7.76 -12.19
CA ASN A 103 0.62 7.21 -13.45
C ASN A 103 -0.40 7.35 -14.58
N ILE A 104 -1.68 7.09 -14.31
CA ILE A 104 -2.75 7.27 -15.29
C ILE A 104 -2.93 8.73 -15.67
N LEU A 105 -2.85 9.64 -14.69
CA LEU A 105 -2.92 11.07 -14.94
C LEU A 105 -1.76 11.54 -15.85
N ILE A 106 -0.54 11.12 -15.57
CA ILE A 106 0.62 11.40 -16.43
C ILE A 106 0.38 10.86 -17.85
N MET A 107 -0.15 9.66 -17.99
CA MET A 107 -0.47 9.07 -19.31
C MET A 107 -1.48 9.92 -20.08
N ILE A 108 -2.54 10.39 -19.42
CA ILE A 108 -3.55 11.27 -20.04
C ILE A 108 -2.90 12.59 -20.48
N LEU A 109 -2.08 13.20 -19.61
CA LEU A 109 -1.37 14.45 -19.93
C LEU A 109 -0.41 14.28 -21.11
N GLN A 110 0.29 13.15 -21.20
CA GLN A 110 1.17 12.84 -22.34
C GLN A 110 0.42 12.65 -23.66
N ASN A 111 -0.82 12.18 -23.59
CA ASN A 111 -1.65 11.98 -24.77
C ASN A 111 -2.45 13.23 -25.15
N SER A 112 -2.49 14.24 -24.29
CA SER A 112 -3.13 15.52 -24.56
C SER A 112 -2.30 16.31 -25.58
N LYS A 113 -3.00 17.04 -26.49
CA LYS A 113 -2.37 17.95 -27.46
C LYS A 113 -1.69 19.17 -26.82
N TYR A 114 -1.97 19.43 -25.56
CA TYR A 114 -1.36 20.53 -24.80
C TYR A 114 -0.03 20.08 -24.21
N ASN A 115 1.07 20.65 -24.71
CA ASN A 115 2.42 20.46 -24.20
C ASN A 115 2.59 21.15 -22.83
N PHE A 116 1.81 20.75 -21.83
CA PHE A 116 1.82 21.40 -20.52
C PHE A 116 3.13 21.18 -19.75
N PHE A 117 3.80 20.04 -19.98
CA PHE A 117 5.08 19.72 -19.34
C PHE A 117 6.02 19.01 -20.31
N PRO A 118 6.98 19.71 -20.95
CA PRO A 118 7.95 19.10 -21.87
C PRO A 118 8.80 18.00 -21.21
N PHE A 119 8.95 18.08 -19.89
CA PHE A 119 9.73 17.16 -19.08
C PHE A 119 9.16 15.72 -19.05
N PHE A 120 7.82 15.56 -19.05
CA PHE A 120 7.15 14.27 -19.07
C PHE A 120 6.91 13.70 -20.47
N GLN A 121 7.39 14.36 -21.52
CA GLN A 121 7.22 13.86 -22.91
C GLN A 121 8.03 12.61 -23.21
N SER A 122 9.15 12.40 -22.50
CA SER A 122 9.96 11.19 -22.65
C SER A 122 9.36 10.06 -21.80
N LYS A 123 9.09 8.91 -22.45
CA LYS A 123 8.57 7.71 -21.79
C LYS A 123 9.46 7.26 -20.63
N TRP A 124 10.77 7.26 -20.87
CA TRP A 124 11.76 6.85 -19.90
C TRP A 124 11.80 7.77 -18.68
N ASN A 125 11.73 9.08 -18.91
CA ASN A 125 11.71 10.04 -17.83
C ASN A 125 10.48 9.82 -16.93
N SER A 126 9.28 9.68 -17.51
CA SER A 126 8.06 9.47 -16.74
C SER A 126 8.09 8.18 -15.94
N LEU A 127 8.61 7.09 -16.50
CA LEU A 127 8.77 5.83 -15.80
C LEU A 127 9.76 5.97 -14.63
N ILE A 128 10.92 6.56 -14.87
CA ILE A 128 11.96 6.78 -13.85
C ILE A 128 11.40 7.63 -12.70
N TYR A 129 10.72 8.74 -13.02
CA TYR A 129 10.14 9.61 -11.99
C TYR A 129 9.04 8.94 -11.19
N SER A 130 8.18 8.15 -11.83
CA SER A 130 7.15 7.39 -11.15
C SER A 130 7.74 6.40 -10.16
N VAL A 131 8.71 5.61 -10.59
CA VAL A 131 9.38 4.63 -9.72
C VAL A 131 10.14 5.32 -8.59
N TYR A 132 10.88 6.38 -8.90
CA TYR A 132 11.68 7.11 -7.91
C TYR A 132 10.78 7.79 -6.85
N SER A 133 9.70 8.44 -7.28
CA SER A 133 8.71 9.05 -6.40
C SER A 133 8.06 8.00 -5.49
N PHE A 134 7.71 6.84 -6.03
CA PHE A 134 7.16 5.74 -5.24
C PHE A 134 8.11 5.31 -4.12
N PHE A 135 9.38 5.08 -4.44
CA PHE A 135 10.36 4.65 -3.44
C PHE A 135 10.62 5.71 -2.37
N ILE A 136 10.72 6.99 -2.75
CA ILE A 136 10.90 8.09 -1.78
C ILE A 136 9.71 8.16 -0.82
N LEU A 137 8.48 8.13 -1.33
CA LEU A 137 7.28 8.18 -0.51
C LEU A 137 7.12 6.94 0.37
N LEU A 138 7.47 5.76 -0.15
CA LEU A 138 7.48 4.53 0.64
C LEU A 138 8.48 4.62 1.80
N LEU A 139 9.70 5.09 1.53
CA LEU A 139 10.70 5.30 2.57
C LEU A 139 10.24 6.32 3.61
N ALA A 140 9.61 7.41 3.19
CA ALA A 140 9.08 8.41 4.10
C ALA A 140 8.02 7.83 5.06
N ILE A 141 7.13 6.95 4.57
CA ILE A 141 6.13 6.26 5.40
C ILE A 141 6.78 5.25 6.35
N LEU A 142 7.82 4.55 5.91
CA LEU A 142 8.48 3.54 6.75
C LEU A 142 9.32 4.17 7.87
N VAL A 143 9.90 5.34 7.61
CA VAL A 143 10.73 6.07 8.60
C VAL A 143 9.86 6.83 9.61
N TRP A 144 8.68 7.28 9.19
CA TRP A 144 7.72 7.97 10.09
C TRP A 144 7.02 6.96 11.01
#